data_d4c20509135bc04e77795e18b2c0cd5c
#
_entry.id   d4c20509135bc04e77795e18b2c0cd5c
#
_cell.length_a   1.000
_cell.length_b   1.000
_cell.length_c   1.000
_cell.angle_alpha   90.00
_cell.angle_beta   90.00
_cell.angle_gamma   90.00
#
_symmetry.space_group_name_H-M   'P 1'
#
loop_
_entity.id
_entity.type
_entity.pdbx_description
1 polymer ?
#
loop_
_entity_poly.entity_id
_entity_poly.type
_entity_poly.pdbx_seq_one_letter_code
_entity_poly.pdbx_strand_id
1 'polypeptide(L)'
;LFTQPGTAGYSAAKAAAYTLTKAMALDYAKNKIRVNGVAPGEILTPMWENSYNSLPNAEEVKASVLRRIPLGRFGAPSDVAYAALWLASDESQYVRGQVITVDGGISAGVYP
;
A
#
# COMPACT_ATOMS: atom_id res chain seq x y z
N LEU A 1 -1.99 -0.50 9.54
CA LEU A 1 -2.65 0.72 9.05
C LEU A 1 -1.92 1.94 9.61
N PHE A 2 -1.47 2.80 8.72
CA PHE A 2 -0.78 4.03 9.07
C PHE A 2 -1.74 5.22 8.85
N THR A 3 -1.82 6.14 9.81
CA THR A 3 -2.69 7.32 9.73
C THR A 3 -1.88 8.58 9.98
N GLN A 4 -2.36 9.72 9.46
CA GLN A 4 -1.74 11.03 9.63
C GLN A 4 -2.80 12.05 10.06
N PRO A 5 -2.41 13.15 10.70
CA PRO A 5 -3.32 14.27 10.96
C PRO A 5 -4.03 14.73 9.67
N GLY A 6 -5.32 15.01 9.75
CA GLY A 6 -6.13 15.46 8.61
C GLY A 6 -6.63 14.36 7.67
N THR A 7 -6.31 13.06 7.91
CA THR A 7 -6.70 11.95 7.03
C THR A 7 -7.80 11.05 7.60
N ALA A 8 -8.59 11.50 8.57
CA ALA A 8 -9.58 10.66 9.26
C ALA A 8 -10.55 9.95 8.30
N GLY A 9 -11.17 10.68 7.37
CA GLY A 9 -12.10 10.10 6.39
C GLY A 9 -11.41 9.11 5.45
N TYR A 10 -10.22 9.46 4.94
CA TYR A 10 -9.41 8.57 4.11
C TYR A 10 -9.02 7.30 4.87
N SER A 11 -8.52 7.45 6.10
CA SER A 11 -8.11 6.33 6.95
C SER A 11 -9.27 5.40 7.26
N ALA A 12 -10.46 5.94 7.54
CA ALA A 12 -11.67 5.15 7.76
C ALA A 12 -12.07 4.37 6.51
N ALA A 13 -12.05 4.99 5.33
CA ALA A 13 -12.35 4.33 4.06
C ALA A 13 -11.37 3.19 3.75
N LYS A 14 -10.06 3.42 3.98
CA LYS A 14 -9.03 2.38 3.77
C LYS A 14 -9.11 1.25 4.79
N ALA A 15 -9.46 1.53 6.04
CA ALA A 15 -9.73 0.51 7.05
C ALA A 15 -10.96 -0.33 6.69
N ALA A 16 -12.02 0.29 6.16
CA ALA A 16 -13.19 -0.42 5.66
C ALA A 16 -12.82 -1.34 4.49
N ALA A 17 -12.04 -0.89 3.51
CA ALA A 17 -11.56 -1.72 2.40
C ALA A 17 -10.71 -2.91 2.89
N TYR A 18 -9.86 -2.69 3.90
CA TYR A 18 -9.08 -3.75 4.52
C TYR A 18 -9.98 -4.85 5.13
N THR A 19 -10.98 -4.44 5.91
CA THR A 19 -11.92 -5.37 6.56
C THR A 19 -12.83 -6.05 5.54
N LEU A 20 -13.28 -5.31 4.52
CA LEU A 20 -14.08 -5.84 3.41
C LEU A 20 -13.34 -6.94 2.65
N THR A 21 -12.04 -6.78 2.41
CA THR A 21 -11.21 -7.83 1.79
C THR A 21 -11.30 -9.15 2.56
N LYS A 22 -11.27 -9.11 3.88
CA LYS A 22 -11.40 -10.31 4.73
C LYS A 22 -12.79 -10.91 4.68
N ALA A 23 -13.82 -10.07 4.79
CA ALA A 23 -15.21 -10.51 4.74
C ALA A 23 -15.52 -11.20 3.41
N MET A 24 -15.19 -10.57 2.30
CA MET A 24 -15.38 -11.13 0.96
C MET A 24 -14.57 -12.42 0.75
N ALA A 25 -13.38 -12.52 1.31
CA ALA A 25 -12.58 -13.75 1.22
C ALA A 25 -13.27 -14.93 1.90
N LEU A 26 -14.00 -14.70 2.99
CA LEU A 26 -14.81 -15.72 3.67
C LEU A 26 -16.08 -16.03 2.87
N ASP A 27 -16.81 -15.01 2.45
CA ASP A 27 -18.09 -15.17 1.75
C ASP A 27 -17.93 -15.99 0.45
N TYR A 28 -16.86 -15.75 -0.30
CA TYR A 28 -16.63 -16.37 -1.60
C TYR A 28 -15.68 -17.58 -1.58
N ALA A 29 -15.23 -18.01 -0.40
CA ALA A 29 -14.30 -19.15 -0.29
C ALA A 29 -14.85 -20.43 -0.90
N LYS A 30 -16.12 -20.74 -0.67
CA LYS A 30 -16.80 -21.93 -1.21
C LYS A 30 -16.93 -21.89 -2.74
N ASN A 31 -16.94 -20.69 -3.33
CA ASN A 31 -16.98 -20.49 -4.77
C ASN A 31 -15.58 -20.57 -5.41
N LYS A 32 -14.55 -20.91 -4.63
CA LYS A 32 -13.14 -20.94 -5.06
C LYS A 32 -12.59 -19.58 -5.54
N ILE A 33 -13.27 -18.49 -5.17
CA ILE A 33 -12.80 -17.12 -5.44
C ILE A 33 -11.87 -16.71 -4.32
N ARG A 34 -10.72 -16.18 -4.68
CA ARG A 34 -9.76 -15.58 -3.75
C ARG A 34 -9.92 -14.06 -3.75
N VAL A 35 -9.96 -13.49 -2.58
CA VAL A 35 -10.00 -12.04 -2.39
C VAL A 35 -8.82 -11.65 -1.51
N ASN A 36 -7.94 -10.82 -2.02
CA ASN A 36 -6.78 -10.31 -1.33
C ASN A 36 -6.59 -8.83 -1.70
N GLY A 37 -5.76 -8.13 -0.98
CA GLY A 37 -5.43 -6.74 -1.24
C GLY A 37 -3.93 -6.49 -1.30
N VAL A 38 -3.55 -5.36 -1.88
CA VAL A 38 -2.20 -4.82 -1.80
C VAL A 38 -2.30 -3.45 -1.15
N ALA A 39 -1.41 -3.16 -0.19
CA ALA A 39 -1.29 -1.89 0.49
C ALA A 39 0.03 -1.23 0.12
N PRO A 40 0.05 -0.36 -0.90
CA PRO A 40 1.25 0.35 -1.30
C PRO A 40 1.67 1.41 -0.26
N GLY A 41 2.99 1.62 -0.13
CA GLY A 41 3.55 2.78 0.54
C GLY A 41 3.69 3.98 -0.38
N GLU A 42 4.81 4.68 -0.27
CA GLU A 42 5.14 5.87 -1.08
C GLU A 42 5.59 5.45 -2.47
N ILE A 43 4.67 5.46 -3.43
CA ILE A 43 4.90 5.05 -4.82
C ILE A 43 5.03 6.26 -5.71
N LEU A 44 6.14 6.36 -6.45
CA LEU A 44 6.39 7.45 -7.38
C LEU A 44 5.45 7.33 -8.59
N THR A 45 4.45 8.18 -8.62
CA THR A 45 3.43 8.26 -9.67
C THR A 45 3.27 9.70 -10.12
N PRO A 46 2.72 9.97 -11.33
CA PRO A 46 2.43 11.35 -11.75
C PRO A 46 1.56 12.13 -10.74
N MET A 47 0.61 11.47 -10.10
CA MET A 47 -0.22 12.10 -9.06
C MET A 47 0.63 12.52 -7.85
N TRP A 48 1.55 11.66 -7.41
CA TRP A 48 2.47 11.93 -6.32
C TRP A 48 3.42 13.08 -6.68
N GLU A 49 4.05 13.03 -7.86
CA GLU A 49 4.96 14.06 -8.35
C GLU A 49 4.26 15.42 -8.46
N ASN A 50 3.07 15.46 -9.02
CA ASN A 50 2.28 16.70 -9.14
C ASN A 50 1.93 17.30 -7.76
N SER A 51 1.56 16.44 -6.79
CA SER A 51 1.26 16.89 -5.44
C SER A 51 2.46 17.53 -4.76
N TYR A 52 3.63 16.92 -4.86
CA TYR A 52 4.83 17.44 -4.21
C TYR A 52 5.48 18.61 -4.96
N ASN A 53 5.49 18.56 -6.29
CA ASN A 53 6.07 19.63 -7.11
C ASN A 53 5.29 20.97 -7.01
N SER A 54 4.04 20.92 -6.54
CA SER A 54 3.27 22.14 -6.26
C SER A 54 3.66 22.83 -4.95
N LEU A 55 4.47 22.19 -4.10
CA LEU A 55 4.90 22.75 -2.83
C LEU A 55 6.14 23.65 -3.01
N PRO A 56 6.22 24.81 -2.29
CA PRO A 56 7.39 25.68 -2.36
C PRO A 56 8.72 25.02 -1.97
N ASN A 57 8.66 23.98 -1.12
CA ASN A 57 9.80 23.24 -0.60
C ASN A 57 9.77 21.75 -1.02
N ALA A 58 9.37 21.47 -2.26
CA ALA A 58 9.18 20.13 -2.81
C ALA A 58 10.35 19.17 -2.52
N GLU A 59 11.59 19.61 -2.77
CA GLU A 59 12.77 18.75 -2.61
C GLU A 59 13.04 18.39 -1.14
N GLU A 60 12.81 19.32 -0.22
CA GLU A 60 12.95 19.06 1.21
C GLU A 60 11.91 18.07 1.70
N VAL A 61 10.67 18.22 1.24
CA VAL A 61 9.57 17.30 1.58
C VAL A 61 9.85 15.91 1.02
N LYS A 62 10.26 15.79 -0.24
CA LYS A 62 10.67 14.51 -0.87
C LYS A 62 11.80 13.85 -0.08
N ALA A 63 12.84 14.60 0.28
CA ALA A 63 13.95 14.08 1.09
C ALA A 63 13.49 13.62 2.48
N SER A 64 12.55 14.34 3.11
CA SER A 64 11.96 13.95 4.40
C SER A 64 11.18 12.64 4.30
N VAL A 65 10.38 12.47 3.25
CA VAL A 65 9.66 11.20 3.01
C VAL A 65 10.64 10.07 2.76
N LEU A 66 11.65 10.30 1.92
CA LEU A 66 12.65 9.29 1.57
C LEU A 66 13.41 8.76 2.79
N ARG A 67 13.76 9.62 3.75
CA ARG A 67 14.40 9.19 5.01
C ARG A 67 13.56 8.24 5.85
N ARG A 68 12.25 8.23 5.68
CA ARG A 68 11.33 7.34 6.40
C ARG A 68 11.17 5.96 5.76
N ILE A 69 11.70 5.78 4.55
CA ILE A 69 11.63 4.52 3.82
C ILE A 69 12.92 3.73 4.05
N PRO A 70 12.92 2.64 4.83
CA PRO A 70 14.13 1.87 5.13
C PRO A 70 14.87 1.37 3.87
N LEU A 71 14.14 1.07 2.79
CA LEU A 71 14.71 0.65 1.51
C LEU A 71 15.51 1.77 0.80
N GLY A 72 15.39 3.04 1.25
CA GLY A 72 16.15 4.18 0.70
C GLY A 72 15.71 4.66 -0.68
N ARG A 73 14.57 4.20 -1.19
CA ARG A 73 13.97 4.68 -2.44
C ARG A 73 12.45 4.69 -2.37
N PHE A 74 11.84 5.52 -3.18
CA PHE A 74 10.40 5.40 -3.45
C PHE A 74 10.09 4.10 -4.19
N GLY A 75 8.88 3.57 -3.99
CA GLY A 75 8.39 2.47 -4.78
C GLY A 75 8.06 2.91 -6.21
N ALA A 76 8.22 1.99 -7.14
CA ALA A 76 7.72 2.13 -8.50
C ALA A 76 6.35 1.43 -8.64
N PRO A 77 5.49 1.82 -9.59
CA PRO A 77 4.24 1.09 -9.87
C PRO A 77 4.44 -0.40 -10.10
N SER A 78 5.58 -0.79 -10.68
CA SER A 78 5.96 -2.20 -10.88
C SER A 78 6.16 -2.97 -9.58
N ASP A 79 6.63 -2.32 -8.50
CA ASP A 79 6.78 -3.00 -7.20
C ASP A 79 5.41 -3.48 -6.69
N VAL A 80 4.37 -2.67 -6.90
CA VAL A 80 2.98 -3.02 -6.55
C VAL A 80 2.40 -4.05 -7.52
N ALA A 81 2.68 -3.90 -8.82
CA ALA A 81 2.18 -4.78 -9.87
C ALA A 81 2.66 -6.22 -9.69
N TYR A 82 3.91 -6.44 -9.27
CA TYR A 82 4.43 -7.79 -9.00
C TYR A 82 3.71 -8.48 -7.83
N ALA A 83 3.39 -7.76 -6.77
CA ALA A 83 2.60 -8.32 -5.67
C ALA A 83 1.17 -8.68 -6.13
N ALA A 84 0.54 -7.82 -6.93
CA ALA A 84 -0.77 -8.08 -7.50
C ALA A 84 -0.75 -9.28 -8.47
N LEU A 85 0.28 -9.37 -9.31
CA LEU A 85 0.46 -10.50 -10.24
C LEU A 85 0.61 -11.83 -9.49
N TRP A 86 1.44 -11.86 -8.45
CA TRP A 86 1.58 -13.06 -7.62
C TRP A 86 0.24 -13.44 -6.96
N LEU A 87 -0.47 -12.48 -6.37
CA LEU A 87 -1.79 -12.72 -5.79
C LEU A 87 -2.83 -13.19 -6.81
N ALA A 88 -2.71 -12.81 -8.07
CA ALA A 88 -3.60 -13.24 -9.15
C ALA A 88 -3.23 -14.62 -9.70
N SER A 89 -2.00 -15.07 -9.51
CA SER A 89 -1.47 -16.32 -10.05
C SER A 89 -1.88 -17.55 -9.22
N ASP A 90 -1.68 -18.73 -9.79
CA ASP A 90 -1.91 -20.00 -9.10
C ASP A 90 -0.89 -20.28 -7.97
N GLU A 91 0.23 -19.57 -7.94
CA GLU A 91 1.23 -19.68 -6.87
C GLU A 91 0.71 -19.23 -5.50
N SER A 92 -0.35 -18.45 -5.47
CA SER A 92 -0.98 -17.94 -4.25
C SER A 92 -2.34 -18.60 -3.93
N GLN A 93 -2.59 -19.83 -4.39
CA GLN A 93 -3.90 -20.50 -4.24
C GLN A 93 -4.37 -20.63 -2.78
N TYR A 94 -3.46 -20.73 -1.82
CA TYR A 94 -3.79 -20.86 -0.40
C TYR A 94 -3.84 -19.51 0.33
N VAL A 95 -3.67 -18.39 -0.38
CA VAL A 95 -3.68 -17.03 0.17
C VAL A 95 -5.08 -16.44 0.00
N ARG A 96 -5.76 -16.13 1.12
CA ARG A 96 -7.11 -15.57 1.14
C ARG A 96 -7.23 -14.55 2.26
N GLY A 97 -7.92 -13.45 2.01
CA GLY A 97 -8.19 -12.41 3.00
C GLY A 97 -6.95 -11.69 3.50
N GLN A 98 -5.84 -11.77 2.76
CA GLN A 98 -4.60 -11.11 3.11
C GLN A 98 -4.48 -9.75 2.43
N VAL A 99 -3.84 -8.81 3.11
CA VAL A 99 -3.43 -7.54 2.51
C VAL A 99 -1.92 -7.47 2.59
N ILE A 100 -1.26 -7.57 1.44
CA ILE A 100 0.20 -7.55 1.33
C ILE A 100 0.67 -6.10 1.31
N THR A 101 1.49 -5.74 2.27
CA THR A 101 2.12 -4.42 2.32
C THR A 101 3.33 -4.36 1.41
N VAL A 102 3.39 -3.35 0.54
CA VAL A 102 4.48 -3.10 -0.42
C VAL A 102 4.92 -1.65 -0.25
N ASP A 103 5.76 -1.40 0.74
CA ASP A 103 6.04 -0.05 1.23
C ASP A 103 7.52 0.26 1.54
N GLY A 104 8.44 -0.61 1.13
CA GLY A 104 9.86 -0.43 1.39
C GLY A 104 10.24 -0.47 2.88
N GLY A 105 9.35 -1.02 3.73
CA GLY A 105 9.58 -1.19 5.17
C GLY A 105 9.07 -0.03 6.03
N ILE A 106 8.41 0.97 5.45
CA ILE A 106 7.99 2.18 6.20
C ILE A 106 7.00 1.86 7.34
N SER A 107 6.20 0.83 7.22
CA SER A 107 5.24 0.39 8.25
C SER A 107 5.79 -0.70 9.19
N ALA A 108 7.00 -1.20 8.96
CA ALA A 108 7.57 -2.26 9.78
C ALA A 108 8.04 -1.78 11.16
N GLY A 109 8.31 -0.46 11.31
CA GLY A 109 8.74 0.15 12.55
C GLY A 109 9.37 1.52 12.37
N VAL A 110 9.97 2.04 13.42
CA VAL A 110 10.75 3.29 13.36
C VAL A 110 12.13 2.96 12.80
N TYR A 111 12.51 3.65 11.75
CA TYR A 111 13.85 3.56 11.15
C TYR A 111 14.64 4.80 11.55
N PRO A 112 15.85 4.63 12.15
CA PRO A 112 16.66 5.73 12.68
C PRO A 112 17.26 6.63 11.61
#